data_1cfcc7926462ecf532441bcd1ad65844
#
_entry.id   1cfcc7926462ecf532441bcd1ad65844
#
_cell.length_a   1.000
_cell.length_b   1.000
_cell.length_c   1.000
_cell.angle_alpha   90.00
_cell.angle_beta   90.00
_cell.angle_gamma   90.00
#
_symmetry.space_group_name_H-M   'P 1'
#
loop_
_entity.id
_entity.type
_entity.pdbx_description
1 polymer ?
#
loop_
_entity_poly.entity_id
_entity_poly.type
_entity_poly.pdbx_seq_one_letter_code
_entity_poly.pdbx_strand_id
1 'polypeptide(L)'
;VDALVHAHGALKGLAASLMKIANDVRWLASGPRCGIGEIAIPENEPGSSIMPGKVNPTQCEALTMVCCQVMGNDVAVNIGGASGNFELNVYRPMVIHNFLQSVRLLADGMASFNEHCAVGVEPNRERISQLLNESLMLVTALNTHIGYDKAAEIAKKAHHEGALF
;
A
#
# COMPACT_ATOMS: atom_id res chain seq x y z
N VAL A 1 -10.30 18.53 23.73
CA VAL A 1 -9.56 18.43 22.46
C VAL A 1 -8.81 17.11 22.41
N ASP A 2 -8.22 16.64 23.51
CA ASP A 2 -7.36 15.45 23.59
C ASP A 2 -8.00 14.20 23.00
N ALA A 3 -9.29 13.96 23.25
CA ALA A 3 -10.01 12.84 22.67
C ALA A 3 -10.04 12.87 21.13
N LEU A 4 -10.13 14.07 20.52
CA LEU A 4 -10.08 14.22 19.06
C LEU A 4 -8.65 14.00 18.53
N VAL A 5 -7.64 14.48 19.25
CA VAL A 5 -6.22 14.21 18.90
C VAL A 5 -5.94 12.72 18.92
N HIS A 6 -6.36 12.05 20.00
CA HIS A 6 -6.17 10.59 20.12
C HIS A 6 -6.91 9.81 19.01
N ALA A 7 -8.18 10.14 18.77
CA ALA A 7 -8.98 9.48 17.74
C ALA A 7 -8.41 9.73 16.33
N HIS A 8 -7.91 10.95 16.06
CA HIS A 8 -7.26 11.25 14.77
C HIS A 8 -5.95 10.48 14.59
N GLY A 9 -5.20 10.25 15.67
CA GLY A 9 -4.03 9.38 15.65
C GLY A 9 -4.35 7.95 15.18
N ALA A 10 -5.53 7.41 15.54
CA ALA A 10 -5.99 6.14 15.02
C ALA A 10 -6.30 6.20 13.51
N LEU A 11 -6.92 7.29 13.04
CA LEU A 11 -7.16 7.50 11.59
C LEU A 11 -5.84 7.61 10.82
N LYS A 12 -4.83 8.26 11.37
CA LYS A 12 -3.49 8.29 10.79
C LYS A 12 -2.88 6.88 10.70
N GLY A 13 -3.01 6.07 11.74
CA GLY A 13 -2.56 4.67 11.72
C GLY A 13 -3.23 3.86 10.61
N LEU A 14 -4.54 4.03 10.44
CA LEU A 14 -5.29 3.44 9.34
C LEU A 14 -4.78 3.93 7.98
N ALA A 15 -4.57 5.23 7.81
CA ALA A 15 -4.04 5.81 6.58
C ALA A 15 -2.65 5.23 6.22
N ALA A 16 -1.78 5.02 7.20
CA ALA A 16 -0.48 4.40 6.97
C ALA A 16 -0.61 2.96 6.44
N SER A 17 -1.52 2.17 7.00
CA SER A 17 -1.80 0.81 6.54
C SER A 17 -2.39 0.78 5.13
N LEU A 18 -3.36 1.65 4.85
CA LEU A 18 -3.99 1.75 3.53
C LEU A 18 -3.00 2.22 2.45
N MET A 19 -2.11 3.14 2.77
CA MET A 19 -1.05 3.57 1.85
C MET A 19 -0.14 2.40 1.47
N LYS A 20 0.25 1.58 2.44
CA LYS A 20 1.04 0.37 2.19
C LYS A 20 0.30 -0.61 1.30
N ILE A 21 -0.96 -0.89 1.58
CA ILE A 21 -1.80 -1.81 0.79
C ILE A 21 -1.93 -1.32 -0.65
N ALA A 22 -2.29 -0.04 -0.85
CA ALA A 22 -2.44 0.53 -2.19
C ALA A 22 -1.13 0.51 -2.99
N ASN A 23 0.00 0.79 -2.34
CA ASN A 23 1.31 0.70 -2.98
C ASN A 23 1.68 -0.75 -3.36
N ASP A 24 1.43 -1.73 -2.51
CA ASP A 24 1.68 -3.12 -2.84
C ASP A 24 0.84 -3.57 -4.03
N VAL A 25 -0.47 -3.27 -4.03
CA VAL A 25 -1.37 -3.63 -5.12
C VAL A 25 -0.87 -3.07 -6.45
N ARG A 26 -0.52 -1.77 -6.49
CA ARG A 26 -0.06 -1.17 -7.75
C ARG A 26 1.29 -1.70 -8.22
N TRP A 27 2.21 -2.05 -7.30
CA TRP A 27 3.48 -2.66 -7.66
C TRP A 27 3.30 -4.08 -8.18
N LEU A 28 2.51 -4.90 -7.50
CA LEU A 28 2.23 -6.28 -7.92
C LEU A 28 1.49 -6.34 -9.26
N ALA A 29 0.66 -5.33 -9.57
CA ALA A 29 -0.04 -5.20 -10.85
C ALA A 29 0.79 -4.55 -11.95
N SER A 30 2.01 -4.11 -11.68
CA SER A 30 2.86 -3.43 -12.67
C SER A 30 3.25 -4.36 -13.83
N GLY A 31 3.20 -3.84 -15.04
CA GLY A 31 3.52 -4.62 -16.25
C GLY A 31 2.63 -4.19 -17.42
N PRO A 32 2.21 -5.13 -18.26
CA PRO A 32 2.24 -6.59 -18.15
C PRO A 32 3.59 -7.26 -18.48
N ARG A 33 4.48 -6.60 -19.24
CA ARG A 33 5.73 -7.24 -19.69
C ARG A 33 6.96 -6.82 -18.91
N CYS A 34 7.01 -5.55 -18.48
CA CYS A 34 8.17 -4.91 -17.84
C CYS A 34 7.90 -4.57 -16.37
N GLY A 35 7.21 -5.41 -15.65
CA GLY A 35 6.88 -5.21 -14.25
C GLY A 35 6.79 -6.53 -13.49
N ILE A 36 6.29 -6.47 -12.26
CA ILE A 36 6.10 -7.66 -11.43
C ILE A 36 5.03 -8.55 -12.04
N GLY A 37 3.83 -8.00 -12.27
CA GLY A 37 2.75 -8.67 -12.99
C GLY A 37 2.15 -9.90 -12.31
N GLU A 38 2.25 -10.00 -10.98
CA GLU A 38 1.71 -11.13 -10.22
C GLU A 38 0.18 -11.10 -10.07
N ILE A 39 -0.40 -9.90 -10.14
CA ILE A 39 -1.85 -9.72 -10.09
C ILE A 39 -2.33 -8.84 -11.25
N ALA A 40 -3.60 -9.00 -11.62
CA ALA A 40 -4.34 -8.08 -12.46
C ALA A 40 -5.32 -7.28 -11.62
N ILE A 41 -5.54 -6.03 -11.98
CA ILE A 41 -6.54 -5.14 -11.37
C ILE A 41 -7.53 -4.66 -12.44
N PRO A 42 -8.77 -4.27 -12.06
CA PRO A 42 -9.75 -3.76 -13.01
C PRO A 42 -9.27 -2.52 -13.77
N GLU A 43 -9.57 -2.48 -15.05
CA GLU A 43 -9.40 -1.31 -15.90
C GLU A 43 -10.63 -0.42 -15.77
N ASN A 44 -10.53 0.67 -15.01
CA ASN A 44 -11.68 1.54 -14.74
C ASN A 44 -11.85 2.65 -15.78
N GLU A 45 -10.76 2.99 -16.50
CA GLU A 45 -10.74 4.13 -17.41
C GLU A 45 -9.69 3.95 -18.51
N PRO A 46 -9.88 4.64 -19.67
CA PRO A 46 -8.84 4.70 -20.69
C PRO A 46 -7.55 5.27 -20.08
N GLY A 47 -6.40 4.66 -20.34
CA GLY A 47 -5.15 5.03 -19.69
C GLY A 47 -4.70 6.44 -20.04
N SER A 48 -4.04 6.63 -21.19
CA SER A 48 -3.47 7.91 -21.58
C SER A 48 -3.84 8.24 -23.03
N SER A 49 -4.11 9.51 -23.31
CA SER A 49 -4.26 10.01 -24.69
C SER A 49 -2.99 9.85 -25.53
N ILE A 50 -1.83 9.76 -24.88
CA ILE A 50 -0.52 9.66 -25.53
C ILE A 50 -0.09 8.20 -25.71
N MET A 51 -0.49 7.30 -24.83
CA MET A 51 -0.09 5.88 -24.84
C MET A 51 -1.34 4.98 -24.91
N PRO A 52 -1.78 4.61 -26.12
CA PRO A 52 -2.94 3.72 -26.28
C PRO A 52 -2.72 2.37 -25.56
N GLY A 53 -3.74 1.90 -24.86
CA GLY A 53 -3.68 0.64 -24.11
C GLY A 53 -2.96 0.70 -22.78
N LYS A 54 -2.47 1.86 -22.34
CA LYS A 54 -1.93 2.04 -20.99
C LYS A 54 -3.05 2.00 -19.97
N VAL A 55 -2.90 1.15 -18.96
CA VAL A 55 -3.77 1.10 -17.77
C VAL A 55 -3.06 1.75 -16.61
N ASN A 56 -3.73 2.70 -15.94
CA ASN A 56 -3.21 3.33 -14.73
C ASN A 56 -3.86 2.71 -13.49
N PRO A 57 -3.12 2.53 -12.38
CA PRO A 57 -3.67 2.04 -11.11
C PRO A 57 -4.34 3.19 -10.34
N THR A 58 -5.32 3.86 -10.96
CA THR A 58 -5.91 5.12 -10.49
C THR A 58 -6.57 5.02 -9.11
N GLN A 59 -7.19 3.88 -8.79
CA GLN A 59 -7.75 3.67 -7.46
C GLN A 59 -6.67 3.59 -6.38
N CYS A 60 -5.53 2.95 -6.68
CA CYS A 60 -4.38 2.94 -5.78
C CYS A 60 -3.80 4.34 -5.60
N GLU A 61 -3.68 5.10 -6.70
CA GLU A 61 -3.16 6.48 -6.67
C GLU A 61 -4.08 7.40 -5.87
N ALA A 62 -5.40 7.31 -6.09
CA ALA A 62 -6.39 8.09 -5.34
C ALA A 62 -6.32 7.78 -3.83
N LEU A 63 -6.26 6.50 -3.46
CA LEU A 63 -6.19 6.10 -2.06
C LEU A 63 -4.89 6.58 -1.39
N THR A 64 -3.75 6.55 -2.07
CA THR A 64 -2.50 7.08 -1.52
C THR A 64 -2.55 8.59 -1.32
N MET A 65 -3.20 9.35 -2.22
CA MET A 65 -3.43 10.80 -2.06
C MET A 65 -4.33 11.09 -0.85
N VAL A 66 -5.40 10.32 -0.66
CA VAL A 66 -6.26 10.40 0.53
C VAL A 66 -5.44 10.19 1.81
N CYS A 67 -4.59 9.16 1.83
CA CYS A 67 -3.74 8.86 2.98
C CYS A 67 -2.77 10.01 3.28
N CYS A 68 -2.16 10.61 2.26
CA CYS A 68 -1.30 11.79 2.43
C CYS A 68 -2.06 12.95 3.08
N GLN A 69 -3.29 13.24 2.62
CA GLN A 69 -4.11 14.33 3.17
C GLN A 69 -4.47 14.07 4.63
N VAL A 70 -4.84 12.84 4.98
CA VAL A 70 -5.16 12.46 6.37
C VAL A 70 -3.94 12.61 7.29
N MET A 71 -2.75 12.23 6.83
CA MET A 71 -1.50 12.44 7.58
C MET A 71 -1.20 13.93 7.78
N GLY A 72 -1.42 14.76 6.77
CA GLY A 72 -1.31 16.22 6.87
C GLY A 72 -2.31 16.82 7.86
N ASN A 73 -3.56 16.36 7.83
CA ASN A 73 -4.58 16.76 8.79
C ASN A 73 -4.22 16.38 10.23
N ASP A 74 -3.55 15.23 10.43
CA ASP A 74 -3.08 14.80 11.74
C ASP A 74 -2.09 15.81 12.35
N VAL A 75 -1.19 16.35 11.56
CA VAL A 75 -0.26 17.40 12.00
C VAL A 75 -1.03 18.64 12.47
N ALA A 76 -2.01 19.09 11.70
CA ALA A 76 -2.83 20.24 12.06
C ALA A 76 -3.63 19.97 13.34
N VAL A 77 -4.22 18.79 13.48
CA VAL A 77 -4.99 18.38 14.68
C VAL A 77 -4.09 18.35 15.92
N ASN A 78 -2.88 17.79 15.82
CA ASN A 78 -1.93 17.73 16.93
C ASN A 78 -1.47 19.11 17.38
N ILE A 79 -1.10 19.99 16.43
CA ILE A 79 -0.71 21.38 16.75
C ILE A 79 -1.88 22.13 17.40
N GLY A 80 -3.09 21.99 16.85
CA GLY A 80 -4.28 22.58 17.42
C GLY A 80 -4.57 22.08 18.84
N GLY A 81 -4.36 20.78 19.08
CA GLY A 81 -4.49 20.18 20.41
C GLY A 81 -3.53 20.78 21.43
N ALA A 82 -2.28 21.00 21.01
CA ALA A 82 -1.21 21.56 21.85
C ALA A 82 -1.32 23.09 22.07
N SER A 83 -2.21 23.78 21.35
CA SER A 83 -2.28 25.25 21.34
C SER A 83 -3.31 25.84 22.32
N GLY A 84 -3.78 25.06 23.29
CA GLY A 84 -4.62 25.56 24.36
C GLY A 84 -3.88 26.51 25.31
N ASN A 85 -4.62 27.47 25.86
CA ASN A 85 -4.11 28.40 26.87
C ASN A 85 -4.98 28.31 28.12
N PHE A 86 -4.40 27.86 29.22
CA PHE A 86 -5.09 27.60 30.49
C PHE A 86 -6.29 26.65 30.26
N GLU A 87 -7.53 27.07 30.58
CA GLU A 87 -8.72 26.24 30.49
C GLU A 87 -9.44 26.31 29.12
N LEU A 88 -8.89 27.05 28.16
CA LEU A 88 -9.51 27.28 26.86
C LEU A 88 -8.60 26.89 25.70
N ASN A 89 -9.15 26.13 24.74
CA ASN A 89 -8.55 25.89 23.44
C ASN A 89 -9.46 26.46 22.33
N VAL A 90 -8.99 27.49 21.65
CA VAL A 90 -9.73 28.21 20.60
C VAL A 90 -9.61 27.53 19.22
N TYR A 91 -8.74 26.49 19.06
CA TYR A 91 -8.49 25.80 17.80
C TYR A 91 -9.54 24.73 17.46
N ARG A 92 -10.54 24.52 18.31
CA ARG A 92 -11.58 23.49 18.15
C ARG A 92 -12.27 23.49 16.78
N PRO A 93 -12.64 24.62 16.15
CA PRO A 93 -13.23 24.61 14.82
C PRO A 93 -12.30 24.00 13.75
N MET A 94 -11.02 24.33 13.79
CA MET A 94 -10.01 23.79 12.87
C MET A 94 -9.78 22.29 13.14
N VAL A 95 -9.68 21.89 14.41
CA VAL A 95 -9.49 20.48 14.78
C VAL A 95 -10.67 19.63 14.30
N ILE A 96 -11.91 20.04 14.55
CA ILE A 96 -13.08 19.26 14.11
C ILE A 96 -13.23 19.25 12.60
N HIS A 97 -12.89 20.32 11.90
CA HIS A 97 -12.90 20.37 10.45
C HIS A 97 -11.97 19.31 9.86
N ASN A 98 -10.70 19.31 10.28
CA ASN A 98 -9.71 18.33 9.79
C ASN A 98 -10.06 16.89 10.17
N PHE A 99 -10.61 16.69 11.38
CA PHE A 99 -11.09 15.39 11.83
C PHE A 99 -12.19 14.84 10.92
N LEU A 100 -13.24 15.62 10.71
CA LEU A 100 -14.37 15.20 9.87
C LEU A 100 -13.98 15.04 8.40
N GLN A 101 -13.09 15.88 7.88
CA GLN A 101 -12.55 15.72 6.53
C GLN A 101 -11.81 14.39 6.40
N SER A 102 -10.95 14.04 7.36
CA SER A 102 -10.20 12.78 7.37
C SER A 102 -11.14 11.57 7.40
N VAL A 103 -12.18 11.60 8.23
CA VAL A 103 -13.19 10.53 8.30
C VAL A 103 -13.88 10.34 6.95
N ARG A 104 -14.34 11.41 6.30
CA ARG A 104 -15.02 11.35 5.01
C ARG A 104 -14.10 10.84 3.91
N LEU A 105 -12.89 11.40 3.81
CA LEU A 105 -11.92 10.98 2.80
C LEU A 105 -11.55 9.51 2.91
N LEU A 106 -11.33 9.01 4.14
CA LEU A 106 -11.03 7.59 4.36
C LEU A 106 -12.25 6.72 4.01
N ALA A 107 -13.45 7.10 4.44
CA ALA A 107 -14.66 6.33 4.18
C ALA A 107 -14.91 6.21 2.65
N ASP A 108 -14.90 7.33 1.94
CA ASP A 108 -15.16 7.38 0.50
C ASP A 108 -14.02 6.70 -0.28
N GLY A 109 -12.76 6.95 0.10
CA GLY A 109 -11.60 6.36 -0.55
C GLY A 109 -11.53 4.84 -0.39
N MET A 110 -11.84 4.32 0.80
CA MET A 110 -11.88 2.85 1.04
C MET A 110 -13.05 2.20 0.29
N ALA A 111 -14.22 2.83 0.26
CA ALA A 111 -15.37 2.30 -0.48
C ALA A 111 -15.08 2.24 -1.97
N SER A 112 -14.55 3.33 -2.55
CA SER A 112 -14.16 3.39 -3.95
C SER A 112 -13.08 2.37 -4.31
N PHE A 113 -12.03 2.27 -3.48
CA PHE A 113 -10.95 1.30 -3.68
C PHE A 113 -11.47 -0.15 -3.61
N ASN A 114 -12.36 -0.45 -2.68
CA ASN A 114 -12.95 -1.78 -2.60
C ASN A 114 -13.77 -2.12 -3.83
N GLU A 115 -14.68 -1.23 -4.23
CA GLU A 115 -15.61 -1.46 -5.34
C GLU A 115 -14.89 -1.55 -6.70
N HIS A 116 -13.94 -0.65 -6.94
CA HIS A 116 -13.33 -0.48 -8.25
C HIS A 116 -11.93 -1.08 -8.38
N CYS A 117 -11.37 -1.66 -7.31
CA CYS A 117 -10.07 -2.30 -7.36
C CYS A 117 -10.05 -3.64 -6.61
N ALA A 118 -10.25 -3.64 -5.29
CA ALA A 118 -9.95 -4.79 -4.44
C ALA A 118 -10.75 -6.04 -4.79
N VAL A 119 -12.07 -5.90 -5.04
CA VAL A 119 -12.94 -7.02 -5.39
C VAL A 119 -12.66 -7.63 -6.76
N GLY A 120 -11.96 -6.91 -7.63
CA GLY A 120 -11.58 -7.36 -8.96
C GLY A 120 -10.11 -7.77 -9.11
N VAL A 121 -9.38 -7.90 -8.01
CA VAL A 121 -8.00 -8.38 -8.06
C VAL A 121 -7.96 -9.86 -8.40
N GLU A 122 -7.23 -10.21 -9.45
CA GLU A 122 -7.05 -11.59 -9.90
C GLU A 122 -5.57 -11.99 -9.90
N PRO A 123 -5.22 -13.21 -9.45
CA PRO A 123 -3.84 -13.67 -9.48
C PRO A 123 -3.43 -14.11 -10.90
N ASN A 124 -2.27 -13.64 -11.35
CA ASN A 124 -1.61 -14.19 -12.54
C ASN A 124 -0.79 -15.42 -12.14
N ARG A 125 -1.43 -16.58 -12.14
CA ARG A 125 -0.87 -17.83 -11.63
C ARG A 125 0.39 -18.27 -12.39
N GLU A 126 0.43 -18.03 -13.69
CA GLU A 126 1.59 -18.37 -14.52
C GLU A 126 2.81 -17.53 -14.12
N ARG A 127 2.62 -16.21 -14.00
CA ARG A 127 3.69 -15.30 -13.58
C ARG A 127 4.16 -15.57 -12.16
N ILE A 128 3.23 -15.82 -11.24
CA ILE A 128 3.53 -16.19 -9.85
C ILE A 128 4.37 -17.47 -9.82
N SER A 129 3.98 -18.51 -10.58
CA SER A 129 4.71 -19.77 -10.66
C SER A 129 6.13 -19.58 -11.22
N GLN A 130 6.27 -18.77 -12.27
CA GLN A 130 7.57 -18.42 -12.83
C GLN A 130 8.47 -17.78 -11.77
N LEU A 131 8.02 -16.69 -11.17
CA LEU A 131 8.80 -15.95 -10.17
C LEU A 131 9.13 -16.78 -8.93
N LEU A 132 8.19 -17.64 -8.50
CA LEU A 132 8.43 -18.56 -7.40
C LEU A 132 9.58 -19.53 -7.73
N ASN A 133 9.55 -20.14 -8.90
CA ASN A 133 10.59 -21.10 -9.31
C ASN A 133 11.95 -20.44 -9.54
N GLU A 134 11.98 -19.15 -9.87
CA GLU A 134 13.21 -18.35 -10.01
C GLU A 134 13.74 -17.85 -8.64
N SER A 135 12.95 -17.99 -7.57
CA SER A 135 13.31 -17.47 -6.24
C SER A 135 14.35 -18.33 -5.55
N LEU A 136 15.48 -17.71 -5.20
CA LEU A 136 16.51 -18.36 -4.36
C LEU A 136 16.02 -18.68 -2.94
N MET A 137 14.88 -18.11 -2.51
CA MET A 137 14.28 -18.39 -1.20
C MET A 137 13.82 -19.84 -1.05
N LEU A 138 13.60 -20.57 -2.14
CA LEU A 138 13.26 -21.99 -2.13
C LEU A 138 14.30 -22.83 -1.42
N VAL A 139 15.56 -22.41 -1.42
CA VAL A 139 16.67 -23.07 -0.71
C VAL A 139 16.39 -23.19 0.80
N THR A 140 15.53 -22.34 1.37
CA THR A 140 15.16 -22.37 2.79
C THR A 140 14.57 -23.73 3.21
N ALA A 141 13.88 -24.42 2.30
CA ALA A 141 13.36 -25.77 2.54
C ALA A 141 14.46 -26.80 2.81
N LEU A 142 15.67 -26.59 2.31
CA LEU A 142 16.82 -27.46 2.53
C LEU A 142 17.44 -27.33 3.92
N ASN A 143 17.19 -26.21 4.63
CA ASN A 143 17.81 -25.94 5.93
C ASN A 143 17.55 -27.05 6.95
N THR A 144 16.37 -27.65 6.92
CA THR A 144 15.97 -28.72 7.84
C THR A 144 16.71 -30.04 7.59
N HIS A 145 17.25 -30.21 6.37
CA HIS A 145 17.90 -31.46 5.95
C HIS A 145 19.43 -31.36 5.94
N ILE A 146 19.98 -30.22 5.53
CA ILE A 146 21.44 -30.08 5.31
C ILE A 146 22.09 -28.98 6.15
N GLY A 147 21.28 -28.21 6.89
CA GLY A 147 21.73 -27.07 7.71
C GLY A 147 21.91 -25.78 6.90
N TYR A 148 21.98 -24.66 7.62
CA TYR A 148 22.01 -23.31 7.06
C TYR A 148 23.21 -23.06 6.14
N ASP A 149 24.43 -23.43 6.57
CA ASP A 149 25.67 -23.11 5.84
C ASP A 149 25.70 -23.78 4.47
N LYS A 150 25.35 -25.07 4.40
CA LYS A 150 25.28 -25.81 3.13
C LYS A 150 24.16 -25.30 2.23
N ALA A 151 23.01 -24.95 2.79
CA ALA A 151 21.92 -24.36 2.03
C ALA A 151 22.33 -22.99 1.45
N ALA A 152 23.05 -22.17 2.21
CA ALA A 152 23.58 -20.90 1.73
C ALA A 152 24.63 -21.06 0.63
N GLU A 153 25.51 -22.08 0.70
CA GLU A 153 26.46 -22.41 -0.37
C GLU A 153 25.74 -22.80 -1.66
N ILE A 154 24.69 -23.62 -1.56
CA ILE A 154 23.87 -24.03 -2.72
C ILE A 154 23.19 -22.82 -3.36
N ALA A 155 22.58 -21.92 -2.54
CA ALA A 155 21.95 -20.71 -3.04
C ALA A 155 22.92 -19.81 -3.80
N LYS A 156 24.12 -19.59 -3.25
CA LYS A 156 25.18 -18.79 -3.89
C LYS A 156 25.65 -19.41 -5.20
N LYS A 157 25.80 -20.73 -5.23
CA LYS A 157 26.19 -21.47 -6.41
C LYS A 157 25.12 -21.36 -7.50
N ALA A 158 23.86 -21.62 -7.17
CA ALA A 158 22.73 -21.50 -8.11
C ALA A 158 22.63 -20.07 -8.68
N HIS A 159 22.78 -19.04 -7.85
CA HIS A 159 22.79 -17.65 -8.30
C HIS A 159 23.94 -17.37 -9.30
N HIS A 160 25.13 -17.87 -9.02
CA HIS A 160 26.31 -17.66 -9.86
C HIS A 160 26.24 -18.39 -11.19
N GLU A 161 25.65 -19.57 -11.19
CA GLU A 161 25.48 -20.43 -12.38
C GLU A 161 24.19 -20.15 -13.16
N GLY A 162 23.30 -19.30 -12.65
CA GLY A 162 21.99 -19.03 -13.25
C GLY A 162 21.04 -20.23 -13.22
N ALA A 163 21.24 -21.14 -12.26
CA ALA A 163 20.41 -22.33 -12.13
C ALA A 163 19.14 -22.03 -11.32
N LEU A 164 18.05 -22.74 -11.65
CA LEU A 164 16.81 -22.78 -10.89
C LEU A 164 16.88 -23.86 -9.82
N PHE A 165 16.03 -23.73 -8.78
CA PHE A 165 15.84 -24.73 -7.73
C PHE A 165 14.73 -25.71 -8.08
#